data_fe5dd219ace20b97bcd0d6e58c28dcf6
#
_entry.id   fe5dd219ace20b97bcd0d6e58c28dcf6
#
_cell.length_a   1.000
_cell.length_b   1.000
_cell.length_c   1.000
_cell.angle_alpha   90.00
_cell.angle_beta   90.00
_cell.angle_gamma   90.00
#
_symmetry.space_group_name_H-M   'P 1'
#
loop_
_entity.id
_entity.type
_entity.pdbx_description
1 polymer ?
#
loop_
_entity_poly.entity_id
_entity_poly.type
_entity_poly.pdbx_seq_one_letter_code
_entity_poly.pdbx_strand_id
1 'polypeptide(L)'
;ATFGLNRTLSEQLRLSIDLTATDLAGTVSSAGVIGFPGTGTEIYTSLQLLASDLIVERDSHIIGLRYNDRERDRNYTLYFNSRFRIGKEFRLNPRLRLDYKSGKLTDNKRLIIRPTVKMEYKVGKWLYLEFEGGFEYRDETFSQIEQTTTGNYIYTGYRGIF
;
A
#
# COMPACT_ATOMS: atom_id res chain seq x y z
N ALA A 1 17.08 -13.97 4.79
CA ALA A 1 17.21 -13.40 6.14
C ALA A 1 16.11 -12.36 6.36
N THR A 2 15.53 -12.32 7.56
CA THR A 2 14.51 -11.33 7.93
C THR A 2 14.84 -10.71 9.28
N PHE A 3 14.70 -9.39 9.38
CA PHE A 3 14.83 -8.63 10.61
C PHE A 3 13.58 -7.78 10.79
N GLY A 4 12.99 -7.80 11.99
CA GLY A 4 11.83 -6.99 12.35
C GLY A 4 12.05 -6.28 13.68
N LEU A 5 11.66 -5.00 13.77
CA LEU A 5 11.68 -4.19 14.96
C LEU A 5 10.31 -3.52 15.14
N ASN A 6 9.70 -3.75 16.29
CA ASN A 6 8.50 -3.05 16.71
C ASN A 6 8.77 -2.30 18.02
N ARG A 7 8.55 -0.98 18.03
CA ARG A 7 8.80 -0.15 19.19
C ARG A 7 7.63 0.81 19.45
N THR A 8 7.13 0.81 20.65
CA THR A 8 6.22 1.84 21.15
C THR A 8 7.05 3.08 21.51
N LEU A 9 6.77 4.19 20.83
CA LEU A 9 7.46 5.46 21.04
C LEU A 9 6.77 6.30 22.13
N SER A 10 5.43 6.23 22.16
CA SER A 10 4.57 6.82 23.19
C SER A 10 3.28 6.01 23.31
N GLU A 11 2.38 6.38 24.20
CA GLU A 11 1.05 5.74 24.32
C GLU A 11 0.26 5.78 23.01
N GLN A 12 0.49 6.81 22.19
CA GLN A 12 -0.21 7.07 20.93
C GLN A 12 0.57 6.65 19.69
N LEU A 13 1.89 6.40 19.78
CA LEU A 13 2.77 6.18 18.63
C LEU A 13 3.51 4.86 18.72
N ARG A 14 3.46 4.09 17.62
CA ARG A 14 4.20 2.84 17.44
C ARG A 14 4.93 2.84 16.10
N LEU A 15 6.20 2.49 16.13
CA LEU A 15 7.06 2.33 14.97
C LEU A 15 7.27 0.84 14.68
N SER A 16 7.12 0.44 13.41
CA SER A 16 7.48 -0.88 12.90
C SER A 16 8.46 -0.74 11.74
N ILE A 17 9.52 -1.53 11.79
CA ILE A 17 10.54 -1.61 10.74
C ILE A 17 10.73 -3.08 10.41
N ASP A 18 10.61 -3.44 9.13
CA ASP A 18 10.86 -4.79 8.64
C ASP A 18 11.84 -4.73 7.48
N LEU A 19 12.85 -5.59 7.52
CA LEU A 19 13.85 -5.78 6.48
C LEU A 19 13.93 -7.27 6.13
N THR A 20 13.77 -7.59 4.86
CA THR A 20 13.89 -8.96 4.36
C THR A 20 14.84 -8.97 3.17
N ALA A 21 15.84 -9.85 3.22
CA ALA A 21 16.72 -10.16 2.11
C ALA A 21 16.51 -11.62 1.69
N THR A 22 16.20 -11.84 0.42
CA THR A 22 15.98 -13.15 -0.18
C THR A 22 16.89 -13.33 -1.39
N ASP A 23 17.32 -14.55 -1.60
CA ASP A 23 18.07 -14.96 -2.80
C ASP A 23 17.54 -16.35 -3.19
N LEU A 24 16.91 -16.45 -4.35
CA LEU A 24 16.40 -17.70 -4.88
C LEU A 24 17.34 -18.19 -5.97
N ALA A 25 18.02 -19.28 -5.68
CA ALA A 25 18.85 -19.95 -6.67
C ALA A 25 17.99 -20.43 -7.85
N GLY A 26 18.52 -20.27 -9.06
CA GLY A 26 17.89 -20.83 -10.26
C GLY A 26 17.89 -22.36 -10.23
N THR A 27 17.02 -22.96 -11.00
CA THR A 27 16.99 -24.40 -11.24
C THR A 27 17.60 -24.72 -12.60
N VAL A 28 18.38 -25.79 -12.70
CA VAL A 28 18.90 -26.27 -13.97
C VAL A 28 17.81 -27.00 -14.76
N SER A 29 17.85 -26.90 -16.09
CA SER A 29 17.00 -27.70 -16.95
C SER A 29 17.31 -29.19 -16.80
N SER A 30 16.30 -30.02 -16.61
CA SER A 30 16.43 -31.47 -16.46
C SER A 30 15.23 -32.20 -17.06
N ALA A 31 15.48 -33.33 -17.72
CA ALA A 31 14.45 -34.21 -18.28
C ALA A 31 13.36 -33.52 -19.14
N GLY A 32 13.73 -32.52 -19.95
CA GLY A 32 12.79 -31.79 -20.81
C GLY A 32 12.03 -30.67 -20.12
N VAL A 33 12.27 -30.43 -18.83
CA VAL A 33 11.72 -29.30 -18.09
C VAL A 33 12.73 -28.12 -18.14
N ILE A 34 12.26 -26.96 -18.59
CA ILE A 34 13.08 -25.74 -18.65
C ILE A 34 13.37 -25.27 -17.22
N GLY A 35 14.66 -25.04 -16.91
CA GLY A 35 15.05 -24.47 -15.62
C GLY A 35 14.60 -23.00 -15.49
N PHE A 36 14.38 -22.55 -14.27
CA PHE A 36 14.08 -21.16 -13.96
C PHE A 36 15.38 -20.41 -13.59
N PRO A 37 15.59 -19.19 -14.11
CA PRO A 37 16.71 -18.35 -13.67
C PRO A 37 16.53 -17.99 -12.18
N GLY A 38 17.64 -17.86 -11.45
CA GLY A 38 17.61 -17.32 -10.10
C GLY A 38 17.11 -15.87 -10.08
N THR A 39 16.61 -15.41 -8.95
CA THR A 39 16.13 -14.04 -8.80
C THR A 39 17.25 -13.06 -8.40
N GLY A 40 18.45 -13.58 -8.05
CA GLY A 40 19.47 -12.78 -7.39
C GLY A 40 19.04 -12.31 -6.01
N THR A 41 19.81 -11.43 -5.38
CA THR A 41 19.46 -10.88 -4.08
C THR A 41 18.38 -9.82 -4.20
N GLU A 42 17.24 -10.06 -3.56
CA GLU A 42 16.14 -9.11 -3.45
C GLU A 42 16.02 -8.57 -2.02
N ILE A 43 15.84 -7.25 -1.91
CA ILE A 43 15.73 -6.55 -0.62
C ILE A 43 14.33 -5.93 -0.52
N TYR A 44 13.65 -6.22 0.58
CA TYR A 44 12.35 -5.66 0.93
C TYR A 44 12.46 -4.94 2.25
N THR A 45 12.15 -3.65 2.25
CA THR A 45 12.15 -2.81 3.45
C THR A 45 10.76 -2.21 3.65
N SER A 46 10.25 -2.27 4.87
CA SER A 46 9.00 -1.63 5.27
C SER A 46 9.23 -0.81 6.55
N LEU A 47 8.79 0.44 6.52
CA LEU A 47 8.74 1.33 7.66
C LEU A 47 7.31 1.78 7.85
N GLN A 48 6.75 1.62 9.05
CA GLN A 48 5.38 2.02 9.37
C GLN A 48 5.35 2.79 10.69
N LEU A 49 4.65 3.91 10.68
CA LEU A 49 4.27 4.65 11.88
C LEU A 49 2.76 4.51 12.07
N LEU A 50 2.37 3.93 13.20
CA LEU A 50 0.99 3.83 13.64
C LEU A 50 0.76 4.87 14.72
N ALA A 51 -0.33 5.62 14.59
CA ALA A 51 -0.74 6.61 15.55
C ALA A 51 -2.22 6.42 15.90
N SER A 52 -2.59 6.66 17.14
CA SER A 52 -3.97 6.59 17.63
C SER A 52 -4.25 7.78 18.54
N ASP A 53 -5.50 8.22 18.53
CA ASP A 53 -5.99 9.31 19.38
C ASP A 53 -5.19 10.63 19.23
N LEU A 54 -4.81 10.98 17.97
CA LEU A 54 -4.02 12.18 17.69
C LEU A 54 -4.86 13.42 17.40
N ILE A 55 -5.95 13.28 16.63
CA ILE A 55 -6.75 14.40 16.12
C ILE A 55 -8.12 14.40 16.75
N VAL A 56 -8.76 13.26 16.77
CA VAL A 56 -10.05 13.03 17.42
C VAL A 56 -9.99 11.74 18.22
N GLU A 57 -10.79 11.65 19.27
CA GLU A 57 -10.86 10.46 20.10
C GLU A 57 -11.16 9.20 19.27
N ARG A 58 -10.37 8.15 19.46
CA ARG A 58 -10.47 6.85 18.76
C ARG A 58 -10.17 6.92 17.26
N ASP A 59 -9.42 7.92 16.82
CA ASP A 59 -8.85 7.89 15.47
C ASP A 59 -7.67 6.90 15.39
N SER A 60 -7.31 6.55 14.17
CA SER A 60 -6.09 5.79 13.91
C SER A 60 -5.50 6.18 12.57
N HIS A 61 -4.18 6.30 12.53
CA HIS A 61 -3.43 6.72 11.37
C HIS A 61 -2.29 5.75 11.12
N ILE A 62 -2.06 5.42 9.87
CA ILE A 62 -0.93 4.62 9.42
C ILE A 62 -0.24 5.39 8.30
N ILE A 63 1.03 5.71 8.51
CA ILE A 63 1.91 6.20 7.46
C ILE A 63 2.98 5.14 7.24
N GLY A 64 3.20 4.74 6.00
CA GLY A 64 4.19 3.72 5.72
C GLY A 64 4.94 3.96 4.43
N LEU A 65 6.19 3.57 4.43
CA LEU A 65 7.09 3.56 3.30
C LEU A 65 7.54 2.11 3.06
N ARG A 66 7.43 1.63 1.83
CA ARG A 66 7.99 0.34 1.40
C ARG A 66 8.99 0.58 0.29
N TYR A 67 10.11 -0.09 0.38
CA TYR A 67 11.13 -0.14 -0.64
C TYR A 67 11.40 -1.58 -1.01
N ASN A 68 11.32 -1.89 -2.31
CA ASN A 68 11.66 -3.21 -2.83
C ASN A 68 12.73 -3.03 -3.89
N ASP A 69 13.88 -3.64 -3.66
CA ASP A 69 14.99 -3.72 -4.62
C ASP A 69 15.07 -5.14 -5.17
N ARG A 70 14.73 -5.31 -6.44
CA ARG A 70 14.77 -6.58 -7.16
C ARG A 70 15.83 -6.50 -8.27
N GLU A 71 16.15 -7.63 -8.86
CA GLU A 71 17.12 -7.69 -9.96
C GLU A 71 16.76 -6.74 -11.10
N ARG A 72 15.49 -6.69 -11.49
CA ARG A 72 15.01 -5.97 -12.66
C ARG A 72 14.43 -4.59 -12.38
N ASP A 73 13.99 -4.32 -11.19
CA ASP A 73 13.29 -3.09 -10.84
C ASP A 73 13.47 -2.68 -9.37
N ARG A 74 13.23 -1.39 -9.12
CA ARG A 74 13.07 -0.80 -7.79
C ARG A 74 11.66 -0.26 -7.67
N ASN A 75 11.03 -0.51 -6.54
CA ASN A 75 9.69 -0.01 -6.26
C ASN A 75 9.65 0.71 -4.90
N TYR A 76 9.12 1.92 -4.90
CA TYR A 76 8.87 2.74 -3.71
C TYR A 76 7.37 2.91 -3.57
N THR A 77 6.84 2.58 -2.39
CA THR A 77 5.44 2.79 -2.08
C THR A 77 5.33 3.62 -0.81
N LEU A 78 4.75 4.82 -0.91
CA LEU A 78 4.31 5.61 0.23
C LEU A 78 2.80 5.44 0.37
N TYR A 79 2.33 5.16 1.57
CA TYR A 79 0.92 5.07 1.84
C TYR A 79 0.55 5.75 3.15
N PHE A 80 -0.62 6.36 3.12
CA PHE A 80 -1.28 6.97 4.24
C PHE A 80 -2.69 6.41 4.34
N ASN A 81 -3.09 6.01 5.53
CA ASN A 81 -4.42 5.50 5.80
C ASN A 81 -4.86 6.05 7.15
N SER A 82 -5.97 6.77 7.17
CA SER A 82 -6.55 7.31 8.39
C SER A 82 -7.96 6.80 8.58
N ARG A 83 -8.34 6.68 9.82
CA ARG A 83 -9.68 6.30 10.22
C ARG A 83 -10.15 7.24 11.32
N PHE A 84 -11.13 8.06 10.99
CA PHE A 84 -11.79 8.97 11.92
C PHE A 84 -13.14 8.40 12.33
N ARG A 85 -13.43 8.43 13.63
CA ARG A 85 -14.77 8.19 14.15
C ARG A 85 -15.36 9.52 14.55
N ILE A 86 -16.40 9.95 13.85
CA ILE A 86 -17.08 11.21 14.10
C ILE A 86 -18.42 10.90 14.76
N GLY A 87 -18.46 11.06 16.08
CA GLY A 87 -19.60 10.63 16.87
C GLY A 87 -19.71 9.10 16.94
N LYS A 88 -20.96 8.60 17.06
CA LYS A 88 -21.24 7.16 17.21
C LYS A 88 -21.54 6.45 15.89
N GLU A 89 -21.93 7.21 14.86
CA GLU A 89 -22.55 6.67 13.65
C GLU A 89 -21.70 6.87 12.39
N PHE A 90 -20.86 7.88 12.36
CA PHE A 90 -20.10 8.22 11.14
C PHE A 90 -18.64 7.83 11.25
N ARG A 91 -18.11 7.22 10.18
CA ARG A 91 -16.69 6.92 10.00
C ARG A 91 -16.20 7.46 8.67
N LEU A 92 -15.02 8.08 8.69
CA LEU A 92 -14.34 8.60 7.52
C LEU A 92 -12.96 7.95 7.42
N ASN A 93 -12.64 7.38 6.27
CA ASN A 93 -11.37 6.70 6.04
C ASN A 93 -10.71 7.25 4.76
N PRO A 94 -9.99 8.39 4.83
CA PRO A 94 -9.14 8.85 3.74
C PRO A 94 -7.90 7.97 3.62
N ARG A 95 -7.51 7.68 2.38
CA ARG A 95 -6.32 6.90 2.04
C ARG A 95 -5.60 7.56 0.88
N LEU A 96 -4.29 7.51 0.91
CA LEU A 96 -3.43 7.91 -0.20
C LEU A 96 -2.39 6.84 -0.42
N ARG A 97 -2.20 6.44 -1.66
CA ARG A 97 -1.11 5.55 -2.05
C ARG A 97 -0.37 6.14 -3.24
N LEU A 98 0.95 6.19 -3.12
CA LEU A 98 1.89 6.60 -4.14
C LEU A 98 2.82 5.42 -4.42
N ASP A 99 2.83 4.93 -5.64
CA ASP A 99 3.74 3.88 -6.09
C ASP A 99 4.64 4.46 -7.17
N TYR A 100 5.96 4.39 -6.97
CA TYR A 100 6.95 4.72 -7.97
C TYR A 100 7.81 3.51 -8.27
N LYS A 101 7.81 3.09 -9.53
CA LYS A 101 8.59 1.97 -10.03
C LYS A 101 9.60 2.46 -11.06
N SER A 102 10.85 1.99 -10.97
CA SER A 102 11.93 2.27 -11.91
C SER A 102 12.58 0.96 -12.33
N GLY A 103 12.70 0.74 -13.63
CA GLY A 103 13.47 -0.36 -14.21
C GLY A 103 14.97 -0.16 -14.00
N LYS A 104 15.73 -1.23 -13.76
CA LYS A 104 17.19 -1.22 -13.66
C LYS A 104 17.85 -1.50 -15.01
N LEU A 105 17.21 -2.32 -15.83
CA LEU A 105 17.71 -2.76 -17.12
C LEU A 105 17.07 -2.01 -18.29
N THR A 106 16.04 -1.24 -18.03
CA THR A 106 15.27 -0.48 -19.01
C THR A 106 14.91 0.88 -18.42
N ASP A 107 14.80 1.91 -19.24
CA ASP A 107 14.35 3.25 -18.80
C ASP A 107 12.83 3.31 -18.46
N ASN A 108 12.24 2.17 -18.16
CA ASN A 108 10.83 2.12 -17.81
C ASN A 108 10.61 2.71 -16.42
N LYS A 109 9.74 3.70 -16.34
CA LYS A 109 9.34 4.35 -15.09
C LYS A 109 7.81 4.34 -14.99
N ARG A 110 7.29 4.22 -13.80
CA ARG A 110 5.86 4.29 -13.54
C ARG A 110 5.59 4.98 -12.22
N LEU A 111 4.77 6.01 -12.25
CA LEU A 111 4.22 6.68 -11.09
C LEU A 111 2.71 6.44 -11.04
N ILE A 112 2.21 6.00 -9.90
CA ILE A 112 0.77 5.84 -9.67
C ILE A 112 0.41 6.57 -8.39
N ILE A 113 -0.63 7.41 -8.47
CA ILE A 113 -1.19 8.16 -7.34
C ILE A 113 -2.64 7.75 -7.19
N ARG A 114 -3.02 7.24 -6.01
CA ARG A 114 -4.37 6.75 -5.70
C ARG A 114 -4.89 7.36 -4.40
N PRO A 115 -5.51 8.52 -4.41
CA PRO A 115 -6.34 8.99 -3.31
C PRO A 115 -7.69 8.28 -3.31
N THR A 116 -8.14 7.86 -2.14
CA THR A 116 -9.48 7.28 -1.93
C THR A 116 -10.08 7.78 -0.63
N VAL A 117 -11.39 7.90 -0.59
CA VAL A 117 -12.13 8.24 0.63
C VAL A 117 -13.29 7.27 0.78
N LYS A 118 -13.31 6.57 1.90
CA LYS A 118 -14.44 5.72 2.29
C LYS A 118 -15.18 6.36 3.46
N MET A 119 -16.51 6.42 3.35
CA MET A 119 -17.42 6.88 4.38
C MET A 119 -18.35 5.74 4.76
N GLU A 120 -18.59 5.58 6.05
CA GLU A 120 -19.55 4.63 6.60
C GLU A 120 -20.49 5.39 7.53
N TYR A 121 -21.80 5.21 7.34
CA TYR A 121 -22.83 5.77 8.20
C TYR A 121 -23.69 4.66 8.79
N LYS A 122 -23.78 4.62 10.11
CA LYS A 122 -24.59 3.65 10.85
C LYS A 122 -26.03 4.11 10.93
N VAL A 123 -26.93 3.39 10.27
CA VAL A 123 -28.38 3.63 10.30
C VAL A 123 -29.02 2.64 11.28
N GLY A 124 -29.20 3.05 12.54
CA GLY A 124 -29.75 2.18 13.56
C GLY A 124 -28.78 1.12 14.08
N LYS A 125 -29.30 0.00 14.60
CA LYS A 125 -28.48 -0.99 15.33
C LYS A 125 -27.73 -1.97 14.42
N TRP A 126 -28.25 -2.24 13.24
CA TRP A 126 -27.82 -3.36 12.40
C TRP A 126 -27.54 -3.01 10.93
N LEU A 127 -27.73 -1.74 10.50
CA LEU A 127 -27.51 -1.32 9.11
C LEU A 127 -26.41 -0.26 9.03
N TYR A 128 -25.48 -0.45 8.09
CA TYR A 128 -24.47 0.52 7.70
C TYR A 128 -24.61 0.84 6.21
N LEU A 129 -24.61 2.12 5.88
CA LEU A 129 -24.45 2.61 4.51
C LEU A 129 -22.98 2.87 4.27
N GLU A 130 -22.48 2.47 3.11
CA GLU A 130 -21.09 2.63 2.71
C GLU A 130 -21.02 3.43 1.40
N PHE A 131 -20.10 4.37 1.35
CA PHE A 131 -19.75 5.14 0.17
C PHE A 131 -18.24 5.18 0.06
N GLU A 132 -17.70 4.86 -1.13
CA GLU A 132 -16.27 4.96 -1.41
C GLU A 132 -16.09 5.63 -2.77
N GLY A 133 -15.20 6.63 -2.81
CA GLY A 133 -14.77 7.28 -4.04
C GLY A 133 -13.26 7.26 -4.13
N GLY A 134 -12.74 7.08 -5.33
CA GLY A 134 -11.31 7.07 -5.60
C GLY A 134 -10.96 7.60 -6.96
N PHE A 135 -9.73 8.06 -7.05
CA PHE A 135 -9.11 8.54 -8.27
C PHE A 135 -7.77 7.82 -8.45
N GLU A 136 -7.41 7.50 -9.68
CA GLU A 136 -6.09 6.99 -10.06
C GLU A 136 -5.49 7.89 -11.11
N TYR A 137 -4.30 8.38 -10.85
CA TYR A 137 -3.41 8.99 -11.83
C TYR A 137 -2.26 8.05 -12.06
N ARG A 138 -1.99 7.71 -13.32
CA ARG A 138 -0.91 6.84 -13.74
C ARG A 138 -0.11 7.53 -14.83
N ASP A 139 1.18 7.64 -14.61
CA ASP A 139 2.16 8.14 -15.57
C ASP A 139 3.22 7.06 -15.79
N GLU A 140 3.37 6.61 -17.02
CA GLU A 140 4.25 5.51 -17.40
C GLU A 140 5.14 5.96 -18.57
N THR A 141 6.44 5.74 -18.42
CA THR A 141 7.40 5.85 -19.50
C THR A 141 7.87 4.45 -19.86
N PHE A 142 7.65 4.05 -21.10
CA PHE A 142 8.06 2.75 -21.63
C PHE A 142 8.80 2.95 -22.96
N SER A 143 10.08 2.59 -23.01
CA SER A 143 10.89 2.70 -24.24
C SER A 143 10.79 4.08 -24.92
N GLN A 144 10.86 5.18 -24.16
CA GLN A 144 10.72 6.58 -24.60
C GLN A 144 9.29 7.01 -25.00
N ILE A 145 8.29 6.16 -24.82
CA ILE A 145 6.89 6.52 -24.98
C ILE A 145 6.34 6.88 -23.60
N GLU A 146 5.81 8.08 -23.49
CA GLU A 146 5.13 8.55 -22.28
C GLU A 146 3.62 8.35 -22.45
N GLN A 147 3.01 7.74 -21.45
CA GLN A 147 1.57 7.51 -21.41
C GLN A 147 1.01 7.91 -20.06
N THR A 148 0.05 8.83 -20.07
CA THR A 148 -0.68 9.23 -18.88
C THR A 148 -2.10 8.68 -18.97
N THR A 149 -2.55 8.06 -17.88
CA THR A 149 -3.90 7.51 -17.76
C THR A 149 -4.52 7.99 -16.45
N THR A 150 -5.78 8.38 -16.50
CA THR A 150 -6.55 8.74 -15.31
C THR A 150 -7.81 7.89 -15.23
N GLY A 151 -8.18 7.51 -14.01
CA GLY A 151 -9.39 6.76 -13.74
C GLY A 151 -10.06 7.23 -12.45
N ASN A 152 -11.35 7.10 -12.37
CA ASN A 152 -12.12 7.36 -11.15
C ASN A 152 -13.16 6.26 -10.95
N TYR A 153 -13.54 6.06 -9.71
CA TYR A 153 -14.63 5.16 -9.36
C TYR A 153 -15.44 5.70 -8.18
N ILE A 154 -16.69 5.31 -8.14
CA ILE A 154 -17.58 5.54 -7.02
C ILE A 154 -18.26 4.21 -6.72
N TYR A 155 -18.26 3.84 -5.45
CA TYR A 155 -18.95 2.67 -4.94
C TYR A 155 -19.93 3.09 -3.84
N THR A 156 -21.13 2.53 -3.88
CA THR A 156 -22.13 2.65 -2.82
C THR A 156 -22.62 1.26 -2.43
N GLY A 157 -22.79 1.05 -1.15
CA GLY A 157 -23.21 -0.25 -0.63
C GLY A 157 -23.86 -0.15 0.73
N TYR A 158 -24.33 -1.29 1.21
CA TYR A 158 -24.83 -1.43 2.56
C TYR A 158 -24.35 -2.75 3.18
N ARG A 159 -24.25 -2.77 4.50
CA ARG A 159 -23.88 -3.96 5.28
C ARG A 159 -24.82 -4.13 6.45
N GLY A 160 -25.49 -5.28 6.51
CA GLY A 160 -26.27 -5.72 7.65
C GLY A 160 -25.42 -6.52 8.64
N ILE A 161 -25.67 -6.35 9.95
CA ILE A 161 -25.12 -7.18 11.04
C ILE A 161 -26.31 -7.82 11.73
N PHE A 162 -26.40 -9.15 11.68
CA PHE A 162 -27.47 -9.95 12.26
C PHE A 162 -26.98 -10.66 13.52
#